data_708fba2d6f5513cd5a0d6ffbf7351c5f
#
_entry.id   708fba2d6f5513cd5a0d6ffbf7351c5f
#
_cell.length_a   1.000
_cell.length_b   1.000
_cell.length_c   1.000
_cell.angle_alpha   90.00
_cell.angle_beta   90.00
_cell.angle_gamma   90.00
#
_symmetry.space_group_name_H-M   'P 1'
#
loop_
_entity.id
_entity.type
_entity.pdbx_description
1 polymer ?
#
loop_
_entity_poly.entity_id
_entity_poly.type
_entity_poly.pdbx_seq_one_letter_code
_entity_poly.pdbx_strand_id
1 'polypeptide(L)'
;MNNPVASPDIDPIDRLTILAAALPGAAVRQRQITAPFDAVWRVVADLEQATPRYEPSVAHVRVIERRGELLRLLVEDTAGREEIMDAKLRPGWCLMQSATVVVAFAARPLGSQTLLAHLEHRRVRAPLPSQSGSHHHRAAEEKIDQELQTIERLAIEGEK
;
A
#
# COMPACT_ATOMS: atom_id res chain seq x y z
N MET A 1 35.23 7.51 -20.63
CA MET A 1 33.92 6.86 -20.60
C MET A 1 33.39 6.85 -19.16
N ASN A 2 32.52 7.78 -18.86
CA ASN A 2 31.86 7.77 -17.57
C ASN A 2 30.72 6.76 -17.64
N ASN A 3 30.95 5.59 -17.06
CA ASN A 3 29.88 4.71 -16.73
C ASN A 3 29.00 5.45 -15.70
N PRO A 4 27.72 5.73 -15.96
CA PRO A 4 26.88 6.27 -14.91
C PRO A 4 26.84 5.21 -13.81
N VAL A 5 27.40 5.56 -12.66
CA VAL A 5 27.23 4.77 -11.46
C VAL A 5 25.73 4.75 -11.23
N ALA A 6 25.10 3.61 -11.55
CA ALA A 6 23.70 3.41 -11.22
C ALA A 6 23.58 3.65 -9.72
N SER A 7 22.81 4.67 -9.34
CA SER A 7 22.49 4.88 -7.93
C SER A 7 21.90 3.57 -7.42
N PRO A 8 22.42 3.00 -6.32
CA PRO A 8 21.86 1.78 -5.79
C PRO A 8 20.37 2.05 -5.49
N ASP A 9 19.48 1.20 -6.03
CA ASP A 9 18.08 1.28 -5.71
C ASP A 9 17.89 1.13 -4.20
N ILE A 10 17.22 2.11 -3.60
CA ILE A 10 16.89 2.04 -2.18
C ILE A 10 15.93 0.87 -1.98
N ASP A 11 16.20 0.05 -0.95
CA ASP A 11 15.29 -1.03 -0.55
C ASP A 11 13.87 -0.47 -0.39
N PRO A 12 12.84 -1.12 -0.95
CA PRO A 12 11.46 -0.60 -0.88
C PRO A 12 10.97 -0.41 0.55
N ILE A 13 11.35 -1.28 1.48
CA ILE A 13 10.95 -1.16 2.89
C ILE A 13 11.58 0.09 3.51
N ASP A 14 12.86 0.34 3.23
CA ASP A 14 13.55 1.55 3.72
C ASP A 14 12.92 2.80 3.11
N ARG A 15 12.54 2.76 1.83
CA ARG A 15 11.84 3.86 1.17
C ARG A 15 10.51 4.15 1.86
N LEU A 16 9.76 3.12 2.23
CA LEU A 16 8.50 3.28 2.96
C LEU A 16 8.72 3.91 4.33
N THR A 17 9.77 3.51 5.03
CA THR A 17 10.13 4.07 6.33
C THR A 17 10.43 5.57 6.23
N ILE A 18 11.16 5.97 5.18
CA ILE A 18 11.45 7.39 4.90
C ILE A 18 10.16 8.16 4.61
N LEU A 19 9.28 7.59 3.78
CA LEU A 19 7.99 8.20 3.46
C LEU A 19 7.14 8.38 4.74
N ALA A 20 7.08 7.36 5.58
CA ALA A 20 6.34 7.41 6.83
C ALA A 20 6.83 8.52 7.75
N ALA A 21 8.15 8.72 7.83
CA ALA A 21 8.75 9.78 8.64
C ALA A 21 8.37 11.19 8.13
N ALA A 22 8.10 11.31 6.82
CA ALA A 22 7.67 12.56 6.21
C ALA A 22 6.15 12.84 6.34
N LEU A 23 5.39 11.88 6.84
CA LEU A 23 3.93 11.96 6.97
C LEU A 23 3.53 11.78 8.45
N PRO A 24 3.55 12.85 9.26
CA PRO A 24 3.19 12.73 10.69
C PRO A 24 1.81 12.13 10.88
N GLY A 25 1.71 11.13 11.75
CA GLY A 25 0.47 10.41 12.01
C GLY A 25 0.20 9.25 11.06
N ALA A 26 1.09 8.96 10.12
CA ALA A 26 0.95 7.78 9.25
C ALA A 26 1.01 6.49 10.07
N ALA A 27 0.11 5.55 9.78
CA ALA A 27 0.14 4.22 10.35
C ALA A 27 0.91 3.29 9.42
N VAL A 28 1.82 2.50 9.97
CA VAL A 28 2.67 1.56 9.22
C VAL A 28 2.78 0.25 9.97
N ARG A 29 2.63 -0.85 9.26
CA ARG A 29 2.88 -2.19 9.77
C ARG A 29 3.60 -3.03 8.74
N GLN A 30 4.31 -4.03 9.21
CA GLN A 30 5.01 -5.00 8.39
C GLN A 30 4.56 -6.41 8.77
N ARG A 31 4.65 -7.32 7.80
CA ARG A 31 4.38 -8.73 8.02
C ARG A 31 5.33 -9.57 7.20
N GLN A 32 5.91 -10.58 7.82
CA GLN A 32 6.62 -11.63 7.11
C GLN A 32 5.59 -12.63 6.60
N ILE A 33 5.47 -12.70 5.27
CA ILE A 33 4.46 -13.51 4.60
C ILE A 33 5.08 -14.82 4.15
N THR A 34 4.40 -15.95 4.42
CA THR A 34 4.85 -17.28 4.08
C THR A 34 4.51 -17.64 2.62
N ALA A 35 4.82 -16.73 1.72
CA ALA A 35 4.65 -16.93 0.28
C ALA A 35 5.81 -16.21 -0.44
N PRO A 36 6.21 -16.66 -1.64
CA PRO A 36 7.28 -16.02 -2.38
C PRO A 36 6.87 -14.64 -2.88
N PHE A 37 7.86 -13.80 -3.16
CA PHE A 37 7.66 -12.42 -3.59
C PHE A 37 6.67 -12.28 -4.75
N ASP A 38 6.81 -13.11 -5.79
CA ASP A 38 5.95 -13.01 -6.97
C ASP A 38 4.49 -13.28 -6.65
N ALA A 39 4.21 -14.22 -5.72
CA ALA A 39 2.85 -14.53 -5.29
C ALA A 39 2.22 -13.37 -4.52
N VAL A 40 2.98 -12.76 -3.61
CA VAL A 40 2.53 -11.61 -2.82
C VAL A 40 2.33 -10.40 -3.72
N TRP A 41 3.30 -10.12 -4.58
CA TRP A 41 3.24 -8.94 -5.45
C TRP A 41 2.11 -9.03 -6.48
N ARG A 42 1.79 -10.23 -6.95
CA ARG A 42 0.64 -10.44 -7.83
C ARG A 42 -0.66 -9.96 -7.19
N VAL A 43 -0.82 -10.16 -5.89
CA VAL A 43 -1.99 -9.67 -5.15
C VAL A 43 -1.96 -8.15 -5.02
N VAL A 44 -0.85 -7.59 -4.53
CA VAL A 44 -0.72 -6.14 -4.30
C VAL A 44 -0.84 -5.35 -5.61
N ALA A 45 -0.25 -5.84 -6.69
CA ALA A 45 -0.24 -5.15 -7.98
C ALA A 45 -1.58 -5.25 -8.74
N ASP A 46 -2.45 -6.17 -8.37
CA ASP A 46 -3.78 -6.33 -8.97
C ASP A 46 -4.78 -5.38 -8.30
N LEU A 47 -4.65 -4.11 -8.64
CA LEU A 47 -5.41 -3.04 -7.99
C LEU A 47 -6.93 -3.18 -8.19
N GLU A 48 -7.34 -3.66 -9.36
CA GLU A 48 -8.77 -3.73 -9.70
C GLU A 48 -9.47 -4.92 -9.05
N GLN A 49 -8.83 -6.09 -9.04
CA GLN A 49 -9.46 -7.33 -8.58
C GLN A 49 -9.15 -7.63 -7.10
N ALA A 50 -7.94 -7.33 -6.65
CA ALA A 50 -7.52 -7.73 -5.31
C ALA A 50 -7.84 -6.67 -4.25
N THR A 51 -7.74 -5.38 -4.56
CA THR A 51 -7.94 -4.33 -3.55
C THR A 51 -9.29 -4.46 -2.83
N PRO A 52 -10.43 -4.65 -3.51
CA PRO A 52 -11.71 -4.81 -2.79
C PRO A 52 -11.77 -6.04 -1.90
N ARG A 53 -10.90 -7.01 -2.11
CA ARG A 53 -10.89 -8.25 -1.33
C ARG A 53 -10.18 -8.11 0.02
N TYR A 54 -9.22 -7.19 0.13
CA TYR A 54 -8.50 -6.97 1.39
C TYR A 54 -8.76 -5.60 2.03
N GLU A 55 -9.33 -4.64 1.29
CA GLU A 55 -9.69 -3.32 1.81
C GLU A 55 -11.20 -3.18 1.89
N PRO A 56 -11.80 -3.40 3.08
CA PRO A 56 -13.27 -3.47 3.22
C PRO A 56 -14.00 -2.17 2.86
N SER A 57 -13.33 -1.02 2.93
CA SER A 57 -13.96 0.26 2.60
C SER A 57 -14.03 0.53 1.10
N VAL A 58 -13.34 -0.26 0.28
CA VAL A 58 -13.28 -0.10 -1.18
C VAL A 58 -14.23 -1.10 -1.83
N ALA A 59 -15.18 -0.60 -2.61
CA ALA A 59 -16.09 -1.43 -3.40
C ALA A 59 -15.52 -1.75 -4.79
N HIS A 60 -14.98 -0.75 -5.47
CA HIS A 60 -14.45 -0.90 -6.83
C HIS A 60 -13.21 -0.06 -7.05
N VAL A 61 -12.28 -0.58 -7.84
CA VAL A 61 -11.12 0.14 -8.35
C VAL A 61 -11.07 -0.06 -9.86
N ARG A 62 -10.88 1.01 -10.61
CA ARG A 62 -10.71 0.97 -12.06
C ARG A 62 -9.51 1.81 -12.47
N VAL A 63 -8.62 1.22 -13.25
CA VAL A 63 -7.50 1.94 -13.88
C VAL A 63 -8.07 2.71 -15.07
N ILE A 64 -8.07 4.06 -14.99
CA ILE A 64 -8.62 4.91 -16.05
C ILE A 64 -7.54 5.50 -16.95
N GLU A 65 -6.29 5.49 -16.51
CA GLU A 65 -5.16 5.94 -17.32
C GLU A 65 -3.91 5.18 -16.90
N ARG A 66 -3.06 4.81 -17.87
CA ARG A 66 -1.80 4.13 -17.62
C ARG A 66 -0.71 4.70 -18.50
N ARG A 67 0.41 5.12 -17.89
CA ARG A 67 1.64 5.55 -18.57
C ARG A 67 2.83 4.87 -17.89
N GLY A 68 3.23 3.71 -18.38
CA GLY A 68 4.29 2.94 -17.76
C GLY A 68 3.97 2.59 -16.31
N GLU A 69 4.76 3.07 -15.38
CA GLU A 69 4.57 2.85 -13.94
C GLU A 69 3.54 3.79 -13.30
N LEU A 70 3.11 4.82 -14.03
CA LEU A 70 2.16 5.82 -13.52
C LEU A 70 0.74 5.45 -13.92
N LEU A 71 -0.15 5.39 -12.95
CA LEU A 71 -1.54 5.04 -13.12
C LEU A 71 -2.43 6.14 -12.56
N ARG A 72 -3.60 6.27 -13.14
CA ARG A 72 -4.71 7.03 -12.53
C ARG A 72 -5.85 6.06 -12.29
N LEU A 73 -6.38 6.09 -11.07
CA LEU A 73 -7.39 5.16 -10.59
C LEU A 73 -8.66 5.92 -10.26
N LEU A 74 -9.80 5.31 -10.59
CA LEU A 74 -11.09 5.71 -10.01
C LEU A 74 -11.42 4.68 -8.93
N VAL A 75 -11.53 5.16 -7.68
CA VAL A 75 -11.84 4.33 -6.52
C VAL A 75 -13.22 4.68 -6.01
N GLU A 76 -14.08 3.69 -5.89
CA GLU A 76 -15.41 3.85 -5.30
C GLU A 76 -15.44 3.13 -3.94
N ASP A 77 -15.88 3.86 -2.90
CA ASP A 77 -16.04 3.27 -1.58
C ASP A 77 -17.38 2.56 -1.42
N THR A 78 -17.57 1.88 -0.29
CA THR A 78 -18.80 1.14 0.00
C THR A 78 -20.03 2.04 0.23
N ALA A 79 -19.81 3.34 0.39
CA ALA A 79 -20.89 4.34 0.48
C ALA A 79 -21.23 4.94 -0.90
N GLY A 80 -20.57 4.49 -1.98
CA GLY A 80 -20.78 4.97 -3.33
C GLY A 80 -20.04 6.26 -3.68
N ARG A 81 -19.14 6.72 -2.82
CA ARG A 81 -18.32 7.90 -3.11
C ARG A 81 -17.14 7.53 -3.99
N GLU A 82 -16.87 8.36 -4.97
CA GLU A 82 -15.77 8.16 -5.91
C GLU A 82 -14.63 9.12 -5.64
N GLU A 83 -13.41 8.66 -5.83
CA GLU A 83 -12.21 9.45 -5.68
C GLU A 83 -11.18 9.06 -6.75
N ILE A 84 -10.50 10.08 -7.29
CA ILE A 84 -9.40 9.85 -8.23
C ILE A 84 -8.11 9.76 -7.42
N MET A 85 -7.34 8.70 -7.67
CA MET A 85 -6.04 8.51 -7.06
C MET A 85 -4.96 8.41 -8.14
N ASP A 86 -3.84 9.07 -7.91
CA ASP A 86 -2.64 8.86 -8.71
C ASP A 86 -1.81 7.76 -8.05
N ALA A 87 -1.30 6.84 -8.86
CA ALA A 87 -0.52 5.70 -8.38
C ALA A 87 0.78 5.56 -9.14
N LYS A 88 1.82 5.13 -8.42
CA LYS A 88 3.05 4.64 -9.02
C LYS A 88 3.20 3.18 -8.62
N LEU A 89 3.26 2.32 -9.61
CA LEU A 89 3.32 0.87 -9.43
C LEU A 89 4.53 0.29 -10.16
N ARG A 90 5.41 -0.36 -9.39
CA ARG A 90 6.55 -1.10 -9.91
C ARG A 90 6.79 -2.30 -8.99
N PRO A 91 7.56 -3.31 -9.42
CA PRO A 91 7.81 -4.46 -8.54
C PRO A 91 8.36 -4.02 -7.18
N GLY A 92 7.69 -4.44 -6.11
CA GLY A 92 8.05 -4.13 -4.73
C GLY A 92 7.64 -2.75 -4.22
N TRP A 93 7.01 -1.91 -5.05
CA TRP A 93 6.61 -0.56 -4.65
C TRP A 93 5.28 -0.16 -5.27
N CYS A 94 4.32 0.21 -4.42
CA CYS A 94 3.05 0.80 -4.86
C CYS A 94 2.74 2.00 -3.97
N LEU A 95 2.65 3.18 -4.58
CA LEU A 95 2.26 4.40 -3.88
C LEU A 95 1.02 4.95 -4.55
N MET A 96 -0.06 5.12 -3.78
CA MET A 96 -1.31 5.69 -4.24
C MET A 96 -1.64 6.91 -3.40
N GLN A 97 -2.07 7.97 -4.04
CA GLN A 97 -2.42 9.19 -3.31
C GLN A 97 -3.55 9.96 -3.97
N SER A 98 -4.35 10.58 -3.13
CA SER A 98 -5.43 11.48 -3.52
C SER A 98 -5.34 12.77 -2.69
N ALA A 99 -6.35 13.61 -2.81
CA ALA A 99 -6.46 14.81 -1.96
C ALA A 99 -6.65 14.45 -0.46
N THR A 100 -7.14 13.25 -0.15
CA THR A 100 -7.54 12.86 1.22
C THR A 100 -6.70 11.77 1.85
N VAL A 101 -5.97 10.96 1.06
CA VAL A 101 -5.28 9.79 1.60
C VAL A 101 -3.99 9.49 0.84
N VAL A 102 -3.02 8.95 1.57
CA VAL A 102 -1.82 8.32 1.02
C VAL A 102 -1.82 6.87 1.46
N VAL A 103 -1.65 5.96 0.50
CA VAL A 103 -1.56 4.52 0.74
C VAL A 103 -0.33 4.01 0.03
N ALA A 104 0.48 3.23 0.72
CA ALA A 104 1.68 2.67 0.09
C ALA A 104 1.91 1.22 0.53
N PHE A 105 2.47 0.44 -0.38
CA PHE A 105 2.96 -0.90 -0.13
C PHE A 105 4.42 -1.00 -0.56
N ALA A 106 5.21 -1.68 0.23
CA ALA A 106 6.59 -2.01 -0.11
C ALA A 106 6.84 -3.48 0.22
N ALA A 107 7.52 -4.19 -0.67
CA ALA A 107 7.83 -5.59 -0.47
C ALA A 107 9.23 -5.93 -0.96
N ARG A 108 9.86 -6.88 -0.27
CA ARG A 108 11.13 -7.48 -0.70
C ARG A 108 11.16 -8.96 -0.36
N PRO A 109 11.92 -9.75 -1.14
CA PRO A 109 12.10 -11.16 -0.81
C PRO A 109 12.82 -11.35 0.53
N LEU A 110 12.43 -12.40 1.25
CA LEU A 110 13.15 -12.95 2.40
C LEU A 110 13.34 -14.45 2.14
N GLY A 111 14.33 -14.80 1.30
CA GLY A 111 14.47 -16.17 0.83
C GLY A 111 13.23 -16.61 0.06
N SER A 112 12.57 -17.67 0.51
CA SER A 112 11.31 -18.17 -0.07
C SER A 112 10.06 -17.45 0.44
N GLN A 113 10.25 -16.50 1.36
CA GLN A 113 9.17 -15.70 1.95
C GLN A 113 9.27 -14.25 1.49
N THR A 114 8.37 -13.41 1.99
CA THR A 114 8.30 -12.00 1.61
C THR A 114 8.10 -11.14 2.85
N LEU A 115 8.84 -10.03 2.94
CA LEU A 115 8.53 -8.96 3.88
C LEU A 115 7.65 -7.95 3.15
N LEU A 116 6.44 -7.74 3.65
CA LEU A 116 5.48 -6.76 3.12
C LEU A 116 5.18 -5.70 4.16
N ALA A 117 5.34 -4.44 3.78
CA ALA A 117 4.99 -3.28 4.60
C ALA A 117 3.85 -2.52 3.94
N HIS A 118 2.99 -1.96 4.77
CA HIS A 118 1.83 -1.18 4.32
C HIS A 118 1.71 0.09 5.16
N LEU A 119 1.44 1.20 4.48
CA LEU A 119 1.28 2.53 5.08
C LEU A 119 -0.07 3.09 4.70
N GLU A 120 -0.77 3.68 5.67
CA GLU A 120 -1.97 4.49 5.45
C GLU A 120 -1.83 5.83 6.17
N HIS A 121 -2.15 6.90 5.47
CA HIS A 121 -2.12 8.25 6.01
C HIS A 121 -3.33 9.03 5.50
N ARG A 122 -4.17 9.51 6.41
CA ARG A 122 -5.27 10.40 6.07
C ARG A 122 -4.80 11.84 6.14
N ARG A 123 -5.02 12.58 5.08
CA ARG A 123 -4.76 14.01 5.00
C ARG A 123 -5.92 14.74 5.64
N VAL A 124 -5.94 14.83 6.98
CA VAL A 124 -7.02 15.49 7.70
C VAL A 124 -6.71 16.98 7.81
N ARG A 125 -7.68 17.80 7.45
CA ARG A 125 -7.63 19.23 7.76
C ARG A 125 -7.96 19.43 9.23
N ALA A 126 -7.03 20.10 9.94
CA ALA A 126 -7.13 20.48 11.36
C ALA A 126 -7.41 19.29 12.28
N PRO A 127 -6.38 18.82 12.99
CA PRO A 127 -6.62 17.90 14.07
C PRO A 127 -7.50 18.60 15.08
N LEU A 128 -8.69 18.08 15.30
CA LEU A 128 -9.42 18.38 16.51
C LEU A 128 -8.46 18.05 17.65
N PRO A 129 -8.29 18.92 18.64
CA PRO A 129 -7.54 18.59 19.84
C PRO A 129 -8.29 17.45 20.53
N SER A 130 -8.04 16.23 20.10
CA SER A 130 -8.79 15.11 20.63
C SER A 130 -7.84 14.19 21.35
N GLN A 131 -8.28 13.81 22.53
CA GLN A 131 -7.76 12.69 23.29
C GLN A 131 -7.85 11.37 22.50
N SER A 132 -8.45 11.38 21.33
CA SER A 132 -8.70 10.20 20.50
C SER A 132 -7.59 9.89 19.50
N GLY A 133 -6.54 10.72 19.37
CA GLY A 133 -5.47 10.52 18.39
C GLY A 133 -4.78 9.16 18.53
N SER A 134 -4.52 8.70 19.75
CA SER A 134 -3.89 7.40 19.99
C SER A 134 -4.82 6.23 19.65
N HIS A 135 -6.12 6.37 19.87
CA HIS A 135 -7.10 5.34 19.52
C HIS A 135 -7.27 5.20 18.00
N HIS A 136 -7.32 6.33 17.28
CA HIS A 136 -7.41 6.32 15.82
C HIS A 136 -6.16 5.70 15.19
N HIS A 137 -4.98 6.02 15.73
CA HIS A 137 -3.73 5.45 15.24
C HIS A 137 -3.68 3.94 15.46
N ARG A 138 -4.07 3.47 16.65
CA ARG A 138 -4.11 2.04 16.96
C ARG A 138 -5.12 1.30 16.12
N ALA A 139 -6.31 1.87 15.89
CA ALA A 139 -7.33 1.29 15.03
C ALA A 139 -6.85 1.19 13.58
N ALA A 140 -6.12 2.20 13.09
CA ALA A 140 -5.51 2.18 11.76
C ALA A 140 -4.45 1.08 11.63
N GLU A 141 -3.60 0.91 12.65
CA GLU A 141 -2.60 -0.17 12.66
C GLU A 141 -3.25 -1.54 12.67
N GLU A 142 -4.30 -1.74 13.46
CA GLU A 142 -5.05 -3.01 13.49
C GLU A 142 -5.70 -3.31 12.15
N LYS A 143 -6.25 -2.31 11.49
CA LYS A 143 -6.82 -2.43 10.14
C LYS A 143 -5.76 -2.88 9.16
N ILE A 144 -4.57 -2.27 9.18
CA ILE A 144 -3.44 -2.64 8.32
C ILE A 144 -3.03 -4.10 8.59
N ASP A 145 -2.93 -4.51 9.85
CA ASP A 145 -2.60 -5.90 10.19
C ASP A 145 -3.60 -6.88 9.57
N GLN A 146 -4.89 -6.57 9.61
CA GLN A 146 -5.92 -7.41 9.00
C GLN A 146 -5.79 -7.46 7.49
N GLU A 147 -5.48 -6.33 6.85
CA GLU A 147 -5.25 -6.27 5.41
C GLU A 147 -4.04 -7.14 5.02
N LEU A 148 -2.94 -7.04 5.76
CA LEU A 148 -1.73 -7.83 5.51
C LEU A 148 -2.01 -9.34 5.66
N GLN A 149 -2.80 -9.72 6.65
CA GLN A 149 -3.23 -11.12 6.83
C GLN A 149 -4.06 -11.59 5.65
N THR A 150 -4.96 -10.77 5.15
CA THR A 150 -5.79 -11.12 4.01
C THR A 150 -4.96 -11.23 2.74
N ILE A 151 -4.01 -10.33 2.52
CA ILE A 151 -3.08 -10.40 1.39
C ILE A 151 -2.27 -11.71 1.45
N GLU A 152 -1.78 -12.10 2.63
CA GLU A 152 -1.09 -13.38 2.81
C GLU A 152 -1.97 -14.56 2.39
N ARG A 153 -3.20 -14.57 2.86
CA ARG A 153 -4.15 -15.63 2.50
C ARG A 153 -4.40 -15.69 0.99
N LEU A 154 -4.60 -14.53 0.36
CA LEU A 154 -4.81 -14.45 -1.09
C LEU A 154 -3.58 -14.92 -1.88
N ALA A 155 -2.39 -14.57 -1.41
CA ALA A 155 -1.13 -14.99 -2.04
C ALA A 155 -0.95 -16.51 -1.96
N ILE A 156 -1.24 -17.11 -0.81
CA ILE A 156 -1.14 -18.56 -0.60
C ILE A 156 -2.20 -19.31 -1.44
N GLU A 157 -3.43 -18.81 -1.49
CA GLU A 157 -4.49 -19.41 -2.31
C GLU A 157 -4.15 -19.38 -3.79
N GLY A 158 -3.52 -18.31 -4.26
CA GLY A 158 -3.10 -18.16 -5.66
C GLY A 158 -1.97 -19.10 -6.09
N GLU A 159 -1.25 -19.70 -5.13
CA GLU A 159 -0.17 -20.65 -5.39
C GLU A 159 -0.68 -22.09 -5.59
N LYS A 160 -1.93 -22.38 -5.33
CA LYS A 160 -2.53 -23.72 -5.48
C LYS A 160 -3.03 -23.97 -6.89
#